data_24a98a7cf590241f641c0dfda848b5d7
#
_entry.id   24a98a7cf590241f641c0dfda848b5d7
#
_cell.length_a   1.000
_cell.length_b   1.000
_cell.length_c   1.000
_cell.angle_alpha   90.00
_cell.angle_beta   90.00
_cell.angle_gamma   90.00
#
_symmetry.space_group_name_H-M   'P 1'
#
loop_
_entity.id
_entity.type
_entity.pdbx_description
1 polymer ?
#
loop_
_entity_poly.entity_id
_entity_poly.type
_entity_poly.pdbx_seq_one_letter_code
_entity_poly.pdbx_strand_id
1 'polypeptide(L)'
;GAVAGAGMADPVSRFFWQIYSLGDLSRLEIISPTASGSFLDGFLSQREAGVHHITLQTPDIRKAMTHLEAHGIPFFGFNEYPGGVWKEIFIHPRHGFGVLIQIAEFEADDWLGEQVKFPAGTKWQVEKKENGAALVFAHPGGGKVSLELGREDLTRLADEIRDLLG
;
A
#
# COMPACT_ATOMS: atom_id res chain seq x y z
N GLY A 1 -4.28 -12.63 -10.18
CA GLY A 1 -4.50 -13.15 -8.84
C GLY A 1 -3.71 -12.35 -7.82
N ALA A 2 -3.91 -12.64 -6.54
CA ALA A 2 -3.15 -12.01 -5.47
C ALA A 2 -1.71 -12.56 -5.42
N VAL A 3 -0.74 -11.70 -5.12
CA VAL A 3 0.69 -12.04 -5.00
C VAL A 3 1.11 -11.78 -3.55
N ALA A 4 1.63 -12.81 -2.88
CA ALA A 4 2.12 -12.70 -1.52
C ALA A 4 3.35 -11.79 -1.47
N GLY A 5 3.32 -10.83 -0.55
CA GLY A 5 4.42 -9.96 -0.18
C GLY A 5 5.00 -10.32 1.17
N ALA A 6 5.36 -9.30 1.96
CA ALA A 6 5.86 -9.48 3.32
C ALA A 6 4.81 -10.11 4.24
N GLY A 7 5.26 -10.91 5.20
CA GLY A 7 4.41 -11.49 6.24
C GLY A 7 5.25 -12.12 7.33
N MET A 8 4.77 -12.05 8.55
CA MET A 8 5.45 -12.66 9.70
C MET A 8 4.52 -12.81 10.90
N ALA A 9 4.96 -13.58 11.89
CA ALA A 9 4.35 -13.60 13.21
C ALA A 9 4.99 -12.55 14.12
N ASP A 10 4.17 -11.77 14.81
CA ASP A 10 4.60 -10.88 15.89
C ASP A 10 4.34 -11.58 17.25
N PRO A 11 5.39 -12.01 17.95
CA PRO A 11 5.23 -12.69 19.22
C PRO A 11 4.83 -11.76 20.37
N VAL A 12 5.06 -10.45 20.24
CA VAL A 12 4.71 -9.46 21.27
C VAL A 12 3.21 -9.21 21.26
N SER A 13 2.66 -8.88 20.11
CA SER A 13 1.24 -8.61 19.91
C SER A 13 0.42 -9.90 19.65
N ARG A 14 1.10 -11.04 19.55
CA ARG A 14 0.54 -12.40 19.40
C ARG A 14 -0.38 -12.53 18.21
N PHE A 15 0.07 -12.05 17.04
CA PHE A 15 -0.66 -12.22 15.81
C PHE A 15 0.28 -12.55 14.65
N PHE A 16 -0.29 -13.12 13.61
CA PHE A 16 0.33 -13.32 12.30
C PHE A 16 -0.29 -12.31 11.34
N TRP A 17 0.53 -11.77 10.44
CA TRP A 17 0.08 -10.94 9.34
C TRP A 17 0.73 -11.35 8.03
N GLN A 18 0.01 -11.17 6.92
CA GLN A 18 0.47 -11.42 5.57
C GLN A 18 -0.15 -10.42 4.62
N ILE A 19 0.68 -9.69 3.89
CA ILE A 19 0.25 -8.75 2.85
C ILE A 19 0.19 -9.46 1.51
N TYR A 20 -0.84 -9.17 0.72
CA TYR A 20 -1.01 -9.59 -0.66
C TYR A 20 -1.20 -8.37 -1.54
N SER A 21 -0.45 -8.30 -2.66
CA SER A 21 -0.69 -7.32 -3.72
C SER A 21 -1.81 -7.82 -4.62
N LEU A 22 -2.77 -6.97 -4.92
CA LEU A 22 -3.86 -7.23 -5.84
C LEU A 22 -3.57 -6.61 -7.21
N GLY A 23 -4.32 -7.00 -8.26
CA GLY A 23 -4.05 -6.59 -9.63
C GLY A 23 -4.24 -5.10 -9.92
N ASP A 24 -4.92 -4.38 -9.03
CA ASP A 24 -5.16 -2.93 -9.09
C ASP A 24 -4.19 -2.12 -8.20
N LEU A 25 -3.10 -2.77 -7.75
CA LEU A 25 -2.08 -2.22 -6.82
C LEU A 25 -2.58 -1.98 -5.39
N SER A 26 -3.84 -2.25 -5.08
CA SER A 26 -4.31 -2.29 -3.70
C SER A 26 -3.68 -3.48 -2.96
N ARG A 27 -3.74 -3.47 -1.65
CA ARG A 27 -3.20 -4.51 -0.80
C ARG A 27 -4.26 -5.07 0.11
N LEU A 28 -4.24 -6.37 0.28
CA LEU A 28 -5.03 -7.07 1.29
C LEU A 28 -4.06 -7.58 2.36
N GLU A 29 -4.25 -7.16 3.59
CA GLU A 29 -3.57 -7.75 4.74
C GLU A 29 -4.50 -8.75 5.40
N ILE A 30 -4.03 -9.97 5.59
CA ILE A 30 -4.71 -10.99 6.38
C ILE A 30 -4.00 -11.07 7.73
N ILE A 31 -4.78 -10.91 8.80
CA ILE A 31 -4.28 -11.00 10.18
C ILE A 31 -5.04 -12.08 10.95
N SER A 32 -4.33 -12.79 11.82
CA SER A 32 -4.93 -13.81 12.69
C SER A 32 -4.20 -13.88 14.03
N PRO A 33 -4.89 -14.18 15.15
CA PRO A 33 -4.21 -14.39 16.42
C PRO A 33 -3.35 -15.67 16.36
N THR A 34 -2.18 -15.63 17.00
CA THR A 34 -1.30 -16.81 17.15
C THR A 34 -1.41 -17.46 18.53
N ALA A 35 -1.95 -16.73 19.51
CA ALA A 35 -2.21 -17.22 20.86
C ALA A 35 -3.27 -16.33 21.54
N SER A 36 -3.82 -16.80 22.65
CA SER A 36 -4.71 -16.01 23.51
C SER A 36 -3.99 -14.78 24.08
N GLY A 37 -4.73 -13.70 24.29
CA GLY A 37 -4.19 -12.40 24.69
C GLY A 37 -3.67 -11.57 23.49
N SER A 38 -4.05 -11.93 22.27
CA SER A 38 -3.90 -11.09 21.08
C SER A 38 -4.84 -9.88 21.18
N PHE A 39 -4.40 -8.75 20.59
CA PHE A 39 -5.29 -7.59 20.46
C PHE A 39 -6.55 -7.90 19.60
N LEU A 40 -6.49 -8.95 18.80
CA LEU A 40 -7.62 -9.43 17.99
C LEU A 40 -8.72 -10.15 18.79
N ASP A 41 -8.43 -10.60 20.01
CA ASP A 41 -9.40 -11.38 20.80
C ASP A 41 -10.70 -10.60 21.03
N GLY A 42 -10.59 -9.31 21.35
CA GLY A 42 -11.75 -8.43 21.51
C GLY A 42 -12.56 -8.24 20.23
N PHE A 43 -11.88 -8.12 19.09
CA PHE A 43 -12.51 -8.00 17.77
C PHE A 43 -13.23 -9.28 17.37
N LEU A 44 -12.63 -10.44 17.63
CA LEU A 44 -13.14 -11.75 17.25
C LEU A 44 -14.15 -12.32 18.25
N SER A 45 -14.28 -11.75 19.47
CA SER A 45 -15.19 -12.27 20.51
C SER A 45 -16.67 -12.29 20.11
N GLN A 46 -17.06 -11.47 19.14
CA GLN A 46 -18.45 -11.32 18.67
C GLN A 46 -18.62 -11.62 17.19
N ARG A 47 -17.57 -12.12 16.52
CA ARG A 47 -17.56 -12.41 15.09
C ARG A 47 -16.47 -13.42 14.74
N GLU A 48 -16.67 -14.20 13.70
CA GLU A 48 -15.67 -15.16 13.22
C GLU A 48 -14.57 -14.49 12.41
N ALA A 49 -14.91 -13.45 11.64
CA ALA A 49 -14.00 -12.68 10.82
C ALA A 49 -14.60 -11.30 10.48
N GLY A 50 -13.82 -10.44 9.81
CA GLY A 50 -14.30 -9.16 9.31
C GLY A 50 -13.18 -8.18 8.98
N VAL A 51 -13.54 -7.01 8.46
CA VAL A 51 -12.59 -5.92 8.24
C VAL A 51 -12.19 -5.34 9.59
N HIS A 52 -10.92 -5.50 9.97
CA HIS A 52 -10.39 -4.97 11.21
C HIS A 52 -9.99 -3.49 11.05
N HIS A 53 -9.26 -3.18 9.99
CA HIS A 53 -8.81 -1.81 9.72
C HIS A 53 -8.66 -1.55 8.21
N ILE A 54 -8.54 -0.27 7.89
CA ILE A 54 -8.15 0.22 6.56
C ILE A 54 -6.89 1.03 6.74
N THR A 55 -5.84 0.74 5.95
CA THR A 55 -4.58 1.47 5.99
C THR A 55 -4.51 2.47 4.84
N LEU A 56 -4.21 3.71 5.17
CA LEU A 56 -3.90 4.79 4.23
C LEU A 56 -2.41 5.09 4.31
N GLN A 57 -1.72 5.01 3.17
CA GLN A 57 -0.30 5.35 3.11
C GLN A 57 -0.12 6.87 3.03
N THR A 58 0.85 7.39 3.77
CA THR A 58 1.31 8.77 3.67
C THR A 58 2.82 8.83 3.42
N PRO A 59 3.32 9.80 2.65
CA PRO A 59 4.77 10.00 2.50
C PRO A 59 5.42 10.68 3.71
N ASP A 60 4.62 11.22 4.67
CA ASP A 60 5.13 11.94 5.83
C ASP A 60 4.09 11.90 6.96
N ILE A 61 4.33 11.05 7.94
CA ILE A 61 3.41 10.85 9.08
C ILE A 61 3.27 12.11 9.94
N ARG A 62 4.32 12.92 10.07
CA ARG A 62 4.27 14.15 10.86
C ARG A 62 3.38 15.21 10.23
N LYS A 63 3.43 15.35 8.90
CA LYS A 63 2.50 16.21 8.17
C LYS A 63 1.06 15.70 8.25
N ALA A 64 0.85 14.39 8.17
CA ALA A 64 -0.47 13.81 8.36
C ALA A 64 -1.04 14.12 9.74
N MET A 65 -0.24 13.96 10.82
CA MET A 65 -0.63 14.33 12.18
C MET A 65 -1.02 15.80 12.29
N THR A 66 -0.17 16.73 11.80
CA THR A 66 -0.45 18.16 11.80
C THR A 66 -1.73 18.50 11.04
N HIS A 67 -1.98 17.82 9.92
CA HIS A 67 -3.21 18.01 9.14
C HIS A 67 -4.45 17.57 9.93
N LEU A 68 -4.40 16.41 10.57
CA LEU A 68 -5.51 15.91 11.39
C LEU A 68 -5.80 16.86 12.57
N GLU A 69 -4.77 17.33 13.27
CA GLU A 69 -4.89 18.30 14.36
C GLU A 69 -5.56 19.60 13.89
N ALA A 70 -5.11 20.14 12.75
CA ALA A 70 -5.65 21.39 12.19
C ALA A 70 -7.15 21.26 11.82
N HIS A 71 -7.62 20.04 11.54
CA HIS A 71 -9.03 19.74 11.21
C HIS A 71 -9.83 19.18 12.40
N GLY A 72 -9.25 19.13 13.60
CA GLY A 72 -9.91 18.62 14.78
C GLY A 72 -10.27 17.13 14.73
N ILE A 73 -9.52 16.34 13.94
CA ILE A 73 -9.72 14.89 13.82
C ILE A 73 -8.87 14.17 14.87
N PRO A 74 -9.46 13.54 15.88
CA PRO A 74 -8.72 12.84 16.92
C PRO A 74 -8.03 11.59 16.36
N PHE A 75 -6.77 11.41 16.72
CA PHE A 75 -5.98 10.20 16.43
C PHE A 75 -5.21 9.76 17.67
N PHE A 76 -4.63 8.55 17.63
CA PHE A 76 -3.89 7.97 18.76
C PHE A 76 -2.84 6.97 18.26
N GLY A 77 -2.02 6.45 19.18
CA GLY A 77 -1.16 5.29 18.97
C GLY A 77 -0.01 5.56 18.00
N PHE A 78 0.66 6.73 18.12
CA PHE A 78 1.86 6.96 17.33
C PHE A 78 2.94 5.93 17.70
N ASN A 79 3.32 5.12 16.70
CA ASN A 79 4.42 4.18 16.78
C ASN A 79 5.44 4.47 15.68
N GLU A 80 6.72 4.29 16.00
CA GLU A 80 7.82 4.32 15.05
C GLU A 80 8.68 3.07 15.30
N TYR A 81 8.73 2.19 14.30
CA TYR A 81 9.46 0.93 14.41
C TYR A 81 10.95 1.13 14.15
N PRO A 82 11.82 0.29 14.72
CA PRO A 82 13.26 0.40 14.57
C PRO A 82 13.71 0.52 13.11
N GLY A 83 14.64 1.45 12.85
CA GLY A 83 15.11 1.73 11.50
C GLY A 83 14.18 2.59 10.65
N GLY A 84 13.04 3.05 11.20
CA GLY A 84 12.08 3.89 10.49
C GLY A 84 11.32 3.15 9.37
N VAL A 85 11.36 1.82 9.37
CA VAL A 85 10.74 0.98 8.33
C VAL A 85 9.23 1.11 8.27
N TRP A 86 8.62 1.52 9.38
CA TRP A 86 7.17 1.72 9.52
C TRP A 86 6.90 2.73 10.62
N LYS A 87 6.03 3.70 10.34
CA LYS A 87 5.47 4.64 11.31
C LYS A 87 3.96 4.68 11.13
N GLU A 88 3.22 4.80 12.21
CA GLU A 88 1.76 4.72 12.15
C GLU A 88 1.07 5.57 13.21
N ILE A 89 -0.16 5.92 12.91
CA ILE A 89 -1.18 6.45 13.83
C ILE A 89 -2.52 5.83 13.49
N PHE A 90 -3.48 5.95 14.41
CA PHE A 90 -4.81 5.39 14.23
C PHE A 90 -5.90 6.42 14.51
N ILE A 91 -6.98 6.36 13.70
CA ILE A 91 -8.24 7.04 13.98
C ILE A 91 -9.23 5.99 14.49
N HIS A 92 -9.76 6.23 15.70
CA HIS A 92 -10.68 5.29 16.33
C HIS A 92 -11.97 5.12 15.51
N PRO A 93 -12.60 3.92 15.46
CA PRO A 93 -13.81 3.64 14.68
C PRO A 93 -14.95 4.65 14.86
N ARG A 94 -15.11 5.24 16.06
CA ARG A 94 -16.12 6.28 16.31
C ARG A 94 -15.92 7.55 15.45
N HIS A 95 -14.69 7.79 14.97
CA HIS A 95 -14.30 8.91 14.12
C HIS A 95 -13.93 8.46 12.71
N GLY A 96 -13.89 7.13 12.45
CA GLY A 96 -13.50 6.47 11.21
C GLY A 96 -14.65 5.69 10.56
N PHE A 97 -15.89 6.19 10.63
CA PHE A 97 -17.05 5.56 10.00
C PHE A 97 -17.33 4.11 10.44
N GLY A 98 -16.97 3.76 11.68
CA GLY A 98 -17.17 2.42 12.22
C GLY A 98 -16.03 1.44 11.98
N VAL A 99 -14.96 1.87 11.28
CA VAL A 99 -13.76 1.06 11.05
C VAL A 99 -12.52 1.75 11.64
N LEU A 100 -11.54 0.99 12.09
CA LEU A 100 -10.25 1.53 12.50
C LEU A 100 -9.48 2.01 11.26
N ILE A 101 -9.10 3.28 11.21
CA ILE A 101 -8.25 3.80 10.14
C ILE A 101 -6.82 3.88 10.66
N GLN A 102 -5.92 3.18 9.99
CA GLN A 102 -4.48 3.28 10.18
C GLN A 102 -3.92 4.23 9.12
N ILE A 103 -3.11 5.20 9.52
CA ILE A 103 -2.32 6.02 8.61
C ILE A 103 -0.87 5.65 8.83
N ALA A 104 -0.18 5.24 7.77
CA ALA A 104 1.17 4.70 7.87
C ALA A 104 2.13 5.33 6.86
N GLU A 105 3.37 5.58 7.31
CA GLU A 105 4.52 5.97 6.48
C GLU A 105 5.47 4.79 6.38
N PHE A 106 5.76 4.35 5.16
CA PHE A 106 6.67 3.23 4.87
C PHE A 106 7.13 3.27 3.42
N GLU A 107 8.25 2.63 3.11
CA GLU A 107 8.69 2.39 1.75
C GLU A 107 7.86 1.26 1.13
N ALA A 108 7.07 1.65 0.13
CA ALA A 108 6.01 0.78 -0.40
C ALA A 108 6.52 -0.54 -0.98
N ASP A 109 7.69 -0.51 -1.67
CA ASP A 109 8.26 -1.70 -2.32
C ASP A 109 8.81 -2.73 -1.33
N ASP A 110 9.18 -2.32 -0.10
CA ASP A 110 9.72 -3.24 0.92
C ASP A 110 8.70 -4.31 1.34
N TRP A 111 7.42 -4.04 1.13
CA TRP A 111 6.29 -4.89 1.54
C TRP A 111 5.70 -5.73 0.41
N LEU A 112 6.25 -5.60 -0.82
CA LEU A 112 5.77 -6.30 -2.01
C LEU A 112 6.58 -7.57 -2.30
N GLY A 113 5.96 -8.53 -2.96
CA GLY A 113 6.67 -9.64 -3.59
C GLY A 113 7.52 -9.16 -4.77
N GLU A 114 8.70 -9.76 -4.99
CA GLU A 114 9.66 -9.34 -6.02
C GLU A 114 9.04 -9.28 -7.43
N GLN A 115 8.09 -10.15 -7.74
CA GLN A 115 7.48 -10.23 -9.06
C GLN A 115 6.58 -9.04 -9.42
N VAL A 116 6.18 -8.22 -8.42
CA VAL A 116 5.36 -7.01 -8.64
C VAL A 116 6.13 -5.73 -8.44
N LYS A 117 7.38 -5.80 -7.98
CA LYS A 117 8.25 -4.63 -7.86
C LYS A 117 8.65 -4.10 -9.23
N PHE A 118 8.91 -2.80 -9.28
CA PHE A 118 9.54 -2.18 -10.44
C PHE A 118 11.07 -2.08 -10.20
N PRO A 119 11.92 -2.21 -11.24
CA PRO A 119 13.36 -2.13 -11.07
C PRO A 119 13.80 -0.82 -10.41
N ALA A 120 14.61 -0.92 -9.35
CA ALA A 120 15.11 0.23 -8.61
C ALA A 120 15.84 1.23 -9.55
N GLY A 121 15.60 2.51 -9.34
CA GLY A 121 16.21 3.59 -10.13
C GLY A 121 15.62 3.80 -11.53
N THR A 122 14.67 2.96 -11.94
CA THR A 122 13.98 3.08 -13.23
C THR A 122 12.60 3.70 -13.00
N LYS A 123 12.22 4.68 -13.82
CA LYS A 123 10.90 5.31 -13.73
C LYS A 123 9.87 4.71 -14.70
N TRP A 124 10.35 4.19 -15.83
CA TRP A 124 9.52 3.61 -16.88
C TRP A 124 10.30 2.60 -17.72
N GLN A 125 9.57 1.71 -18.39
CA GLN A 125 10.08 0.75 -19.39
C GLN A 125 9.09 0.65 -20.55
N VAL A 126 9.58 0.28 -21.72
CA VAL A 126 8.75 -0.03 -22.90
C VAL A 126 8.93 -1.51 -23.22
N GLU A 127 7.85 -2.26 -23.13
CA GLU A 127 7.81 -3.68 -23.48
C GLU A 127 7.17 -3.85 -24.85
N LYS A 128 7.90 -4.46 -25.79
CA LYS A 128 7.34 -4.76 -27.12
C LYS A 128 6.24 -5.83 -26.99
N LYS A 129 5.08 -5.59 -27.61
CA LYS A 129 3.98 -6.54 -27.77
C LYS A 129 3.77 -6.85 -29.25
N GLU A 130 2.96 -7.86 -29.56
CA GLU A 130 2.70 -8.31 -30.93
C GLU A 130 2.14 -7.18 -31.81
N ASN A 131 1.17 -6.41 -31.32
CA ASN A 131 0.47 -5.34 -32.04
C ASN A 131 0.69 -3.95 -31.45
N GLY A 132 1.84 -3.70 -30.78
CA GLY A 132 2.11 -2.42 -30.13
C GLY A 132 3.19 -2.52 -29.09
N ALA A 133 2.99 -1.83 -27.97
CA ALA A 133 3.85 -1.91 -26.78
C ALA A 133 3.06 -1.72 -25.50
N ALA A 134 3.62 -2.16 -24.39
CA ALA A 134 3.20 -1.73 -23.07
C ALA A 134 4.18 -0.70 -22.52
N LEU A 135 3.67 0.43 -22.07
CA LEU A 135 4.42 1.39 -21.27
C LEU A 135 4.22 1.00 -19.80
N VAL A 136 5.30 0.68 -19.11
CA VAL A 136 5.28 0.24 -17.72
C VAL A 136 5.96 1.31 -16.88
N PHE A 137 5.31 1.74 -15.82
CA PHE A 137 5.76 2.83 -14.95
C PHE A 137 5.89 2.34 -13.52
N ALA A 138 6.88 2.86 -12.79
CA ALA A 138 6.92 2.75 -11.34
C ALA A 138 5.71 3.47 -10.74
N HIS A 139 5.00 2.81 -9.81
CA HIS A 139 3.87 3.43 -9.12
C HIS A 139 4.35 4.08 -7.81
N PRO A 140 3.94 5.32 -7.49
CA PRO A 140 4.38 6.00 -6.26
C PRO A 140 4.02 5.25 -4.97
N GLY A 141 2.93 4.48 -4.98
CA GLY A 141 2.52 3.61 -3.87
C GLY A 141 3.15 2.22 -3.90
N GLY A 142 4.25 2.04 -4.64
CA GLY A 142 4.97 0.77 -4.83
C GLY A 142 4.42 -0.09 -5.97
N GLY A 143 5.30 -0.95 -6.53
CA GLY A 143 4.99 -1.79 -7.67
C GLY A 143 4.99 -1.06 -9.01
N LYS A 144 4.22 -1.57 -9.96
CA LYS A 144 4.19 -1.07 -11.33
C LYS A 144 2.78 -0.99 -11.90
N VAL A 145 2.57 -0.03 -12.79
CA VAL A 145 1.37 0.10 -13.61
C VAL A 145 1.75 -0.05 -15.09
N SER A 146 0.91 -0.68 -15.89
CA SER A 146 1.14 -0.92 -17.31
C SER A 146 0.00 -0.35 -18.14
N LEU A 147 0.36 0.37 -19.21
CA LEU A 147 -0.55 0.88 -20.22
C LEU A 147 -0.23 0.23 -21.55
N GLU A 148 -1.14 -0.58 -22.08
CA GLU A 148 -1.00 -1.18 -23.40
C GLU A 148 -1.47 -0.21 -24.48
N LEU A 149 -0.63 0.02 -25.48
CA LEU A 149 -0.89 0.92 -26.61
C LEU A 149 -0.75 0.17 -27.94
N GLY A 150 -1.71 0.36 -28.81
CA GLY A 150 -1.62 -0.03 -30.20
C GLY A 150 -0.63 0.83 -30.99
N ARG A 151 -0.34 0.46 -32.25
CA ARG A 151 0.64 1.20 -33.09
C ARG A 151 0.22 2.66 -33.34
N GLU A 152 -1.07 2.90 -33.54
CA GLU A 152 -1.61 4.23 -33.78
C GLU A 152 -1.40 5.14 -32.56
N ASP A 153 -1.77 4.66 -31.36
CA ASP A 153 -1.58 5.41 -30.11
C ASP A 153 -0.11 5.65 -29.79
N LEU A 154 0.75 4.67 -30.07
CA LEU A 154 2.22 4.83 -29.90
C LEU A 154 2.78 5.90 -30.84
N THR A 155 2.31 5.95 -32.10
CA THR A 155 2.73 6.96 -33.05
C THR A 155 2.29 8.35 -32.58
N ARG A 156 1.03 8.50 -32.20
CA ARG A 156 0.51 9.75 -31.64
C ARG A 156 1.28 10.21 -30.42
N LEU A 157 1.52 9.31 -29.45
CA LEU A 157 2.29 9.62 -28.25
C LEU A 157 3.72 10.05 -28.59
N ALA A 158 4.38 9.37 -29.55
CA ALA A 158 5.72 9.73 -29.98
C ALA A 158 5.78 11.12 -30.65
N ASP A 159 4.76 11.47 -31.42
CA ASP A 159 4.65 12.78 -32.06
C ASP A 159 4.39 13.87 -31.00
N GLU A 160 3.48 13.67 -30.07
CA GLU A 160 3.21 14.60 -28.96
C GLU A 160 4.48 14.84 -28.10
N ILE A 161 5.25 13.79 -27.79
CA ILE A 161 6.51 13.92 -27.05
C ILE A 161 7.55 14.69 -27.88
N ARG A 162 7.66 14.42 -29.17
CA ARG A 162 8.59 15.11 -30.06
C ARG A 162 8.28 16.59 -30.13
N ASP A 163 7.01 16.96 -30.25
CA ASP A 163 6.55 18.34 -30.27
C ASP A 163 6.86 19.10 -28.96
N LEU A 164 6.83 18.41 -27.82
CA LEU A 164 7.21 18.98 -26.52
C LEU A 164 8.72 19.19 -26.35
N LEU A 165 9.52 18.40 -27.04
CA LEU A 165 10.99 18.48 -26.93
C LEU A 165 11.62 19.48 -27.94
N GLY A 166 10.87 19.96 -28.94
CA GLY A 166 11.33 20.93 -29.96
C GLY A 166 12.06 20.26 -31.08
#